data_c6c7385bae3f048ab27ea484707821fe
#
_entry.id   c6c7385bae3f048ab27ea484707821fe
#
_cell.length_a   1.000
_cell.length_b   1.000
_cell.length_c   1.000
_cell.angle_alpha   90.00
_cell.angle_beta   90.00
_cell.angle_gamma   90.00
#
_symmetry.space_group_name_H-M   'P 1'
#
loop_
_entity.id
_entity.type
_entity.pdbx_description
1 polymer ?
#
loop_
_entity_poly.entity_id
_entity_poly.type
_entity_poly.pdbx_seq_one_letter_code
_entity_poly.pdbx_strand_id
1 'polypeptide(L)'
;MRILIDINHPAHVHYFRNLIKIMVKKGHEFVVVNRDDKMINQLLDYYQIDHIIRNKRPEKKNSFKSLYYLFGCTCACIKASFRYKPNIYLGFGSSSASITALLFRKPCIILDDTEHNKLNHQLYLPGASVVLTPFYYNINLGEKQLRFNAYVEQLYMHSHYFTKNETTINEQGVKNNEYVLVRYIAYDAHHDKDVKPLCDEQKKAIVQLLAQKYRVLLSMEKNNQDEFYKPYLVHFSPEKMHDIEAGAKFLVAEGATMASEAFVNGVPYVYLNPLQVGNIDQQQQIMPQYFFKTTDYQEAIDAINNLTSLSVDKDSIKASIEANTIDPTLFLVWFVENYPTSLQQTREQQDSATFWGQFK
;
A
#
# COMPACT_ATOMS: atom_id res chain seq x y z
N MET A 1 -6.38 -25.49 -3.43
CA MET A 1 -7.05 -24.81 -4.58
C MET A 1 -6.02 -24.05 -5.40
N ARG A 2 -6.35 -23.68 -6.64
CA ARG A 2 -5.52 -22.83 -7.50
C ARG A 2 -6.06 -21.42 -7.52
N ILE A 3 -5.21 -20.44 -7.29
CA ILE A 3 -5.57 -19.03 -7.11
C ILE A 3 -4.80 -18.21 -8.13
N LEU A 4 -5.48 -17.37 -8.91
CA LEU A 4 -4.83 -16.42 -9.80
C LEU A 4 -4.85 -15.04 -9.14
N ILE A 5 -3.67 -14.40 -9.09
CA ILE A 5 -3.52 -13.01 -8.60
C ILE A 5 -3.03 -12.13 -9.74
N ASP A 6 -3.69 -10.97 -9.95
CA ASP A 6 -3.24 -9.94 -10.89
C ASP A 6 -2.60 -8.76 -10.14
N ILE A 7 -1.30 -8.53 -10.38
CA ILE A 7 -0.50 -7.51 -9.73
C ILE A 7 -0.22 -6.34 -10.68
N ASN A 8 -0.64 -5.14 -10.29
CA ASN A 8 -0.58 -3.92 -11.10
C ASN A 8 0.34 -2.82 -10.54
N HIS A 9 0.74 -2.93 -9.28
CA HIS A 9 1.54 -1.94 -8.58
C HIS A 9 2.53 -2.62 -7.63
N PRO A 10 3.72 -2.03 -7.33
CA PRO A 10 4.67 -2.62 -6.37
C PRO A 10 4.05 -2.92 -5.00
N ALA A 11 3.21 -2.03 -4.47
CA ALA A 11 2.51 -2.25 -3.20
C ALA A 11 1.66 -3.54 -3.18
N HIS A 12 1.08 -3.93 -4.33
CA HIS A 12 0.28 -5.16 -4.40
C HIS A 12 1.11 -6.43 -4.14
N VAL A 13 2.42 -6.42 -4.44
CA VAL A 13 3.32 -7.52 -4.09
C VAL A 13 3.35 -7.67 -2.57
N HIS A 14 3.48 -6.57 -1.85
CA HIS A 14 3.47 -6.57 -0.39
C HIS A 14 2.14 -7.02 0.18
N TYR A 15 1.01 -6.57 -0.38
CA TYR A 15 -0.33 -6.96 0.08
C TYR A 15 -0.59 -8.47 -0.02
N PHE A 16 -0.05 -9.14 -1.03
CA PHE A 16 -0.30 -10.56 -1.26
C PHE A 16 0.81 -11.50 -0.83
N ARG A 17 2.04 -11.03 -0.59
CA ARG A 17 3.19 -11.90 -0.30
C ARG A 17 2.98 -12.84 0.89
N ASN A 18 2.38 -12.35 1.98
CA ASN A 18 2.15 -13.15 3.19
C ASN A 18 1.00 -14.14 2.98
N LEU A 19 -0.09 -13.72 2.34
CA LEU A 19 -1.17 -14.61 1.91
C LEU A 19 -0.60 -15.79 1.08
N ILE A 20 0.19 -15.49 0.04
CA ILE A 20 0.82 -16.49 -0.82
C ILE A 20 1.68 -17.45 0.02
N LYS A 21 2.58 -16.90 0.83
CA LYS A 21 3.49 -17.68 1.68
C LYS A 21 2.75 -18.63 2.62
N ILE A 22 1.68 -18.17 3.26
CA ILE A 22 0.89 -18.97 4.21
C ILE A 22 0.11 -20.04 3.47
N MET A 23 -0.58 -19.70 2.39
CA MET A 23 -1.44 -20.62 1.68
C MET A 23 -0.65 -21.66 0.88
N VAL A 24 0.53 -21.31 0.33
CA VAL A 24 1.43 -22.30 -0.29
C VAL A 24 1.85 -23.37 0.72
N LYS A 25 2.17 -22.98 1.96
CA LYS A 25 2.47 -23.95 3.03
C LYS A 25 1.29 -24.86 3.37
N LYS A 26 0.06 -24.44 3.10
CA LYS A 26 -1.15 -25.23 3.27
C LYS A 26 -1.51 -26.07 2.02
N GLY A 27 -0.66 -26.09 0.99
CA GLY A 27 -0.83 -26.88 -0.22
C GLY A 27 -1.72 -26.22 -1.30
N HIS A 28 -1.89 -24.90 -1.26
CA HIS A 28 -2.54 -24.15 -2.35
C HIS A 28 -1.53 -23.75 -3.42
N GLU A 29 -1.99 -23.62 -4.66
CA GLU A 29 -1.19 -23.22 -5.81
C GLU A 29 -1.54 -21.80 -6.24
N PHE A 30 -0.54 -21.01 -6.58
CA PHE A 30 -0.73 -19.65 -7.06
C PHE A 30 -0.23 -19.46 -8.49
N VAL A 31 -0.96 -18.63 -9.22
CA VAL A 31 -0.57 -18.14 -10.55
C VAL A 31 -0.59 -16.61 -10.46
N VAL A 32 0.58 -16.02 -10.35
CA VAL A 32 0.71 -14.57 -10.30
C VAL A 32 0.93 -14.03 -11.71
N VAL A 33 0.05 -13.12 -12.13
CA VAL A 33 0.19 -12.38 -13.41
C VAL A 33 0.48 -10.93 -13.05
N ASN A 34 1.60 -10.38 -13.52
CA ASN A 34 1.99 -9.03 -13.13
C ASN A 34 2.28 -8.13 -14.32
N ARG A 35 2.07 -6.83 -14.11
CA ARG A 35 2.51 -5.79 -15.03
C ARG A 35 4.02 -5.86 -15.20
N ASP A 36 4.52 -5.70 -16.44
CA ASP A 36 5.94 -5.51 -16.71
C ASP A 36 6.40 -4.17 -16.11
N ASP A 37 7.03 -4.28 -14.97
CA ASP A 37 7.54 -3.15 -14.18
C ASP A 37 8.75 -3.64 -13.40
N LYS A 38 9.87 -2.91 -13.50
CA LYS A 38 11.14 -3.31 -12.90
C LYS A 38 11.03 -3.56 -11.38
N MET A 39 10.30 -2.69 -10.67
CA MET A 39 10.16 -2.79 -9.21
C MET A 39 9.27 -3.98 -8.82
N ILE A 40 8.17 -4.21 -9.56
CA ILE A 40 7.30 -5.37 -9.33
C ILE A 40 8.08 -6.67 -9.54
N ASN A 41 8.80 -6.78 -10.67
CA ASN A 41 9.59 -7.97 -10.99
C ASN A 41 10.65 -8.22 -9.92
N GLN A 42 11.43 -7.19 -9.53
CA GLN A 42 12.43 -7.28 -8.47
C GLN A 42 11.86 -7.77 -7.14
N LEU A 43 10.70 -7.24 -6.72
CA LEU A 43 10.05 -7.65 -5.47
C LEU A 43 9.54 -9.09 -5.54
N LEU A 44 8.92 -9.51 -6.65
CA LEU A 44 8.44 -10.89 -6.82
C LEU A 44 9.61 -11.88 -6.81
N ASP A 45 10.70 -11.57 -7.49
CA ASP A 45 11.93 -12.37 -7.49
C ASP A 45 12.55 -12.45 -6.09
N TYR A 46 12.65 -11.33 -5.38
CA TYR A 46 13.17 -11.26 -4.01
C TYR A 46 12.38 -12.15 -3.03
N TYR A 47 11.04 -12.12 -3.15
CA TYR A 47 10.17 -12.97 -2.32
C TYR A 47 10.01 -14.40 -2.85
N GLN A 48 10.71 -14.75 -3.94
CA GLN A 48 10.66 -16.07 -4.57
C GLN A 48 9.22 -16.48 -4.98
N ILE A 49 8.48 -15.53 -5.54
CA ILE A 49 7.13 -15.74 -6.04
C ILE A 49 7.19 -15.91 -7.57
N ASP A 50 6.87 -17.12 -8.04
CA ASP A 50 6.77 -17.41 -9.47
C ASP A 50 5.70 -16.55 -10.11
N HIS A 51 6.02 -15.92 -11.26
CA HIS A 51 5.14 -14.96 -11.88
C HIS A 51 5.21 -14.96 -13.41
N ILE A 52 4.14 -14.45 -14.02
CA ILE A 52 3.97 -14.33 -15.48
C ILE A 52 3.93 -12.84 -15.82
N ILE A 53 4.98 -12.35 -16.49
CA ILE A 53 5.05 -10.95 -16.91
C ILE A 53 4.09 -10.72 -18.08
N ARG A 54 3.25 -9.69 -17.97
CA ARG A 54 2.36 -9.22 -19.02
C ARG A 54 2.77 -7.84 -19.53
N ASN A 55 1.90 -7.20 -20.28
CA ASN A 55 2.17 -5.94 -20.97
C ASN A 55 2.69 -4.81 -20.07
N LYS A 56 3.69 -4.06 -20.57
CA LYS A 56 4.15 -2.81 -19.97
C LYS A 56 3.08 -1.72 -20.07
N ARG A 57 2.93 -0.92 -19.03
CA ARG A 57 2.02 0.23 -19.04
C ARG A 57 2.52 1.31 -20.01
N PRO A 58 1.67 1.88 -20.88
CA PRO A 58 2.09 2.95 -21.77
C PRO A 58 2.49 4.21 -20.97
N GLU A 59 3.61 4.82 -21.35
CA GLU A 59 4.13 6.04 -20.73
C GLU A 59 3.18 7.23 -20.89
N LYS A 60 2.64 7.40 -22.10
CA LYS A 60 1.65 8.46 -22.39
C LYS A 60 0.24 7.88 -22.30
N LYS A 61 -0.53 8.35 -21.35
CA LYS A 61 -1.91 7.95 -21.13
C LYS A 61 -2.84 8.71 -22.12
N ASN A 62 -3.54 7.98 -22.97
CA ASN A 62 -4.76 8.43 -23.61
C ASN A 62 -5.81 7.32 -23.50
N SER A 63 -7.08 7.64 -23.70
CA SER A 63 -8.19 6.69 -23.49
C SER A 63 -8.03 5.42 -24.34
N PHE A 64 -7.58 5.56 -25.60
CA PHE A 64 -7.40 4.42 -26.50
C PHE A 64 -6.24 3.51 -26.05
N LYS A 65 -5.10 4.09 -25.67
CA LYS A 65 -3.96 3.32 -25.15
C LYS A 65 -4.29 2.63 -23.83
N SER A 66 -5.06 3.28 -22.97
CA SER A 66 -5.51 2.69 -21.70
C SER A 66 -6.45 1.51 -21.93
N LEU A 67 -7.37 1.60 -22.89
CA LEU A 67 -8.27 0.50 -23.27
C LEU A 67 -7.49 -0.67 -23.89
N TYR A 68 -6.56 -0.38 -24.82
CA TYR A 68 -5.70 -1.40 -25.42
C TYR A 68 -4.83 -2.10 -24.38
N TYR A 69 -4.30 -1.34 -23.43
CA TYR A 69 -3.54 -1.89 -22.30
C TYR A 69 -4.41 -2.81 -21.43
N LEU A 70 -5.61 -2.39 -21.04
CA LEU A 70 -6.55 -3.21 -20.27
C LEU A 70 -6.91 -4.50 -21.03
N PHE A 71 -7.17 -4.40 -22.34
CA PHE A 71 -7.43 -5.57 -23.17
C PHE A 71 -6.25 -6.55 -23.15
N GLY A 72 -5.02 -6.08 -23.36
CA GLY A 72 -3.82 -6.93 -23.31
C GLY A 72 -3.61 -7.58 -21.94
N CYS A 73 -3.87 -6.84 -20.85
CA CYS A 73 -3.82 -7.38 -19.49
C CYS A 73 -4.86 -8.48 -19.26
N THR A 74 -6.08 -8.26 -19.72
CA THR A 74 -7.17 -9.24 -19.63
C THR A 74 -6.84 -10.50 -20.44
N CYS A 75 -6.32 -10.34 -21.66
CA CYS A 75 -5.87 -11.46 -22.49
C CYS A 75 -4.77 -12.32 -21.80
N ALA A 76 -3.83 -11.68 -21.09
CA ALA A 76 -2.81 -12.41 -20.33
C ALA A 76 -3.43 -13.23 -19.19
N CYS A 77 -4.36 -12.66 -18.43
CA CYS A 77 -5.11 -13.38 -17.39
C CYS A 77 -5.93 -14.53 -17.98
N ILE A 78 -6.60 -14.34 -19.13
CA ILE A 78 -7.34 -15.38 -19.85
C ILE A 78 -6.41 -16.53 -20.26
N LYS A 79 -5.25 -16.21 -20.86
CA LYS A 79 -4.26 -17.22 -21.27
C LYS A 79 -3.74 -18.03 -20.06
N ALA A 80 -3.45 -17.36 -18.96
CA ALA A 80 -3.07 -18.01 -17.71
C ALA A 80 -4.21 -18.90 -17.19
N SER A 81 -5.46 -18.45 -17.28
CA SER A 81 -6.63 -19.21 -16.83
C SER A 81 -6.87 -20.49 -17.63
N PHE A 82 -6.68 -20.48 -18.95
CA PHE A 82 -6.74 -21.70 -19.76
C PHE A 82 -5.66 -22.73 -19.36
N ARG A 83 -4.45 -22.24 -19.08
CA ARG A 83 -3.31 -23.10 -18.75
C ARG A 83 -3.42 -23.67 -17.33
N TYR A 84 -3.75 -22.85 -16.35
CA TYR A 84 -3.66 -23.20 -14.92
C TYR A 84 -5.02 -23.49 -14.27
N LYS A 85 -6.13 -23.16 -14.93
CA LYS A 85 -7.52 -23.44 -14.47
C LYS A 85 -7.76 -23.02 -13.02
N PRO A 86 -7.62 -21.72 -12.65
CA PRO A 86 -7.81 -21.26 -11.29
C PRO A 86 -9.24 -21.51 -10.78
N ASN A 87 -9.34 -21.74 -9.48
CA ASN A 87 -10.63 -21.89 -8.80
C ASN A 87 -11.20 -20.55 -8.38
N ILE A 88 -10.32 -19.58 -8.07
CA ILE A 88 -10.65 -18.25 -7.57
C ILE A 88 -9.65 -17.21 -8.09
N TYR A 89 -10.08 -15.97 -8.23
CA TYR A 89 -9.28 -14.84 -8.68
C TYR A 89 -9.17 -13.80 -7.57
N LEU A 90 -7.98 -13.23 -7.41
CA LEU A 90 -7.69 -12.15 -6.49
C LEU A 90 -7.05 -10.97 -7.22
N GLY A 91 -7.26 -9.78 -6.71
CA GLY A 91 -6.56 -8.59 -7.19
C GLY A 91 -6.82 -7.39 -6.29
N PHE A 92 -5.95 -6.40 -6.38
CA PHE A 92 -6.16 -5.11 -5.73
C PHE A 92 -6.64 -4.12 -6.80
N GLY A 93 -7.91 -3.71 -6.73
CA GLY A 93 -8.55 -2.90 -7.77
C GLY A 93 -8.39 -3.46 -9.19
N SER A 94 -8.31 -4.80 -9.37
CA SER A 94 -7.96 -5.39 -10.65
C SER A 94 -9.16 -5.63 -11.55
N SER A 95 -9.30 -4.78 -12.57
CA SER A 95 -10.28 -4.98 -13.64
C SER A 95 -9.98 -6.22 -14.49
N SER A 96 -8.70 -6.54 -14.74
CA SER A 96 -8.32 -7.69 -15.57
C SER A 96 -8.68 -9.02 -14.91
N ALA A 97 -8.40 -9.17 -13.61
CA ALA A 97 -8.79 -10.36 -12.84
C ALA A 97 -10.31 -10.51 -12.80
N SER A 98 -11.02 -9.43 -12.52
CA SER A 98 -12.48 -9.41 -12.44
C SER A 98 -13.17 -9.78 -13.76
N ILE A 99 -12.79 -9.14 -14.86
CA ILE A 99 -13.33 -9.46 -16.20
C ILE A 99 -13.03 -10.92 -16.56
N THR A 100 -11.82 -11.41 -16.28
CA THR A 100 -11.45 -12.79 -16.56
C THR A 100 -12.27 -13.76 -15.72
N ALA A 101 -12.44 -13.50 -14.44
CA ALA A 101 -13.25 -14.32 -13.54
C ALA A 101 -14.71 -14.44 -14.03
N LEU A 102 -15.29 -13.32 -14.49
CA LEU A 102 -16.63 -13.30 -15.08
C LEU A 102 -16.72 -14.22 -16.30
N LEU A 103 -15.76 -14.15 -17.22
CA LEU A 103 -15.70 -15.01 -18.41
C LEU A 103 -15.61 -16.49 -18.07
N PHE A 104 -14.83 -16.84 -17.04
CA PHE A 104 -14.66 -18.23 -16.61
C PHE A 104 -15.71 -18.68 -15.59
N ARG A 105 -16.66 -17.81 -15.21
CA ARG A 105 -17.69 -18.07 -14.19
C ARG A 105 -17.08 -18.58 -12.87
N LYS A 106 -16.03 -17.90 -12.42
CA LYS A 106 -15.31 -18.20 -11.17
C LYS A 106 -15.42 -17.01 -10.21
N PRO A 107 -15.35 -17.26 -8.91
CA PRO A 107 -15.34 -16.17 -7.94
C PRO A 107 -14.11 -15.28 -8.09
N CYS A 108 -14.32 -13.97 -7.84
CA CYS A 108 -13.29 -12.95 -7.82
C CYS A 108 -13.43 -12.12 -6.55
N ILE A 109 -12.39 -12.12 -5.73
CA ILE A 109 -12.28 -11.29 -4.54
C ILE A 109 -11.37 -10.11 -4.89
N ILE A 110 -11.89 -8.90 -4.81
CA ILE A 110 -11.14 -7.68 -5.04
C ILE A 110 -10.88 -7.01 -3.69
N LEU A 111 -9.64 -6.65 -3.41
CA LEU A 111 -9.28 -5.70 -2.37
C LEU A 111 -9.22 -4.31 -3.00
N ASP A 112 -9.64 -3.28 -2.28
CA ASP A 112 -9.51 -1.89 -2.73
C ASP A 112 -9.45 -0.91 -1.55
N ASP A 113 -8.60 0.11 -1.67
CA ASP A 113 -8.51 1.26 -0.76
C ASP A 113 -8.49 2.60 -1.53
N THR A 114 -8.61 2.55 -2.86
CA THR A 114 -8.41 3.69 -3.75
C THR A 114 -9.73 4.38 -4.09
N GLU A 115 -10.14 5.34 -3.26
CA GLU A 115 -11.44 6.02 -3.33
C GLU A 115 -11.65 6.84 -4.61
N HIS A 116 -10.57 7.38 -5.19
CA HIS A 116 -10.67 8.35 -6.29
C HIS A 116 -10.82 7.73 -7.69
N ASN A 117 -10.69 6.40 -7.82
CA ASN A 117 -10.65 5.74 -9.12
C ASN A 117 -12.01 5.19 -9.58
N LYS A 118 -13.02 6.08 -9.69
CA LYS A 118 -14.40 5.72 -10.05
C LYS A 118 -14.51 4.90 -11.33
N LEU A 119 -13.69 5.20 -12.35
CA LEU A 119 -13.70 4.42 -13.59
C LEU A 119 -13.27 2.97 -13.37
N ASN A 120 -12.25 2.75 -12.54
CA ASN A 120 -11.79 1.42 -12.24
C ASN A 120 -12.83 0.61 -11.44
N HIS A 121 -13.55 1.29 -10.51
CA HIS A 121 -14.69 0.69 -9.79
C HIS A 121 -15.73 0.15 -10.78
N GLN A 122 -16.12 0.94 -11.77
CA GLN A 122 -17.09 0.52 -12.80
C GLN A 122 -16.60 -0.68 -13.62
N LEU A 123 -15.29 -0.78 -13.85
CA LEU A 123 -14.70 -1.85 -14.65
C LEU A 123 -14.59 -3.18 -13.88
N TYR A 124 -14.27 -3.15 -12.58
CA TYR A 124 -14.12 -4.42 -11.86
C TYR A 124 -15.40 -4.90 -11.15
N LEU A 125 -16.30 -3.99 -10.76
CA LEU A 125 -17.53 -4.36 -10.02
C LEU A 125 -18.38 -5.44 -10.71
N PRO A 126 -18.60 -5.43 -12.05
CA PRO A 126 -19.42 -6.45 -12.68
C PRO A 126 -18.95 -7.87 -12.45
N GLY A 127 -17.65 -8.12 -12.52
CA GLY A 127 -17.07 -9.46 -12.36
C GLY A 127 -16.56 -9.78 -10.94
N ALA A 128 -16.53 -8.80 -10.04
CA ALA A 128 -16.22 -9.04 -8.65
C ALA A 128 -17.36 -9.78 -7.95
N SER A 129 -17.03 -10.83 -7.20
CA SER A 129 -17.97 -11.52 -6.32
C SER A 129 -18.13 -10.78 -4.98
N VAL A 130 -17.04 -10.19 -4.51
CA VAL A 130 -16.97 -9.35 -3.32
C VAL A 130 -15.83 -8.35 -3.48
N VAL A 131 -15.98 -7.18 -2.88
CA VAL A 131 -14.94 -6.15 -2.75
C VAL A 131 -14.66 -5.95 -1.27
N LEU A 132 -13.46 -6.32 -0.84
CA LEU A 132 -12.98 -6.14 0.53
C LEU A 132 -12.32 -4.77 0.63
N THR A 133 -12.85 -3.91 1.48
CA THR A 133 -12.32 -2.57 1.74
C THR A 133 -12.01 -2.38 3.22
N PRO A 134 -11.01 -1.57 3.58
CA PRO A 134 -10.79 -1.24 4.97
C PRO A 134 -11.93 -0.39 5.55
N PHE A 135 -12.02 -0.35 6.86
CA PHE A 135 -13.11 0.35 7.56
C PHE A 135 -13.18 1.86 7.28
N TYR A 136 -12.04 2.49 7.03
CA TYR A 136 -11.93 3.92 6.71
C TYR A 136 -12.33 4.30 5.28
N TYR A 137 -12.65 3.33 4.46
CA TYR A 137 -13.01 3.56 3.06
C TYR A 137 -14.36 4.28 2.95
N ASN A 138 -14.37 5.53 2.48
CA ASN A 138 -15.54 6.40 2.51
C ASN A 138 -16.53 6.18 1.36
N ILE A 139 -16.14 5.42 0.33
CA ILE A 139 -17.01 5.15 -0.82
C ILE A 139 -17.91 3.93 -0.55
N ASN A 140 -19.18 4.04 -0.95
CA ASN A 140 -20.09 2.90 -0.95
C ASN A 140 -20.11 2.27 -2.35
N LEU A 141 -19.65 1.03 -2.46
CA LEU A 141 -19.60 0.25 -3.69
C LEU A 141 -20.82 -0.69 -3.85
N GLY A 142 -21.83 -0.54 -2.99
CA GLY A 142 -23.05 -1.33 -2.99
C GLY A 142 -22.91 -2.71 -2.33
N GLU A 143 -23.83 -3.62 -2.65
CA GLU A 143 -23.96 -4.93 -1.97
C GLU A 143 -22.71 -5.82 -2.05
N LYS A 144 -21.84 -5.60 -3.02
CA LYS A 144 -20.61 -6.39 -3.15
C LYS A 144 -19.52 -5.94 -2.18
N GLN A 145 -19.64 -4.76 -1.56
CA GLN A 145 -18.66 -4.28 -0.60
C GLN A 145 -18.80 -4.97 0.76
N LEU A 146 -17.65 -5.30 1.34
CA LEU A 146 -17.53 -5.78 2.70
C LEU A 146 -16.33 -5.07 3.35
N ARG A 147 -16.56 -4.45 4.50
CA ARG A 147 -15.52 -3.73 5.23
C ARG A 147 -14.86 -4.63 6.28
N PHE A 148 -13.54 -4.50 6.42
CA PHE A 148 -12.78 -5.15 7.48
C PHE A 148 -12.05 -4.12 8.35
N ASN A 149 -11.87 -4.42 9.62
CA ASN A 149 -11.30 -3.48 10.61
C ASN A 149 -9.76 -3.57 10.64
N ALA A 150 -9.09 -3.14 9.57
CA ALA A 150 -7.64 -2.99 9.52
C ALA A 150 -7.22 -1.96 8.47
N TYR A 151 -5.94 -1.57 8.49
CA TYR A 151 -5.27 -0.86 7.40
C TYR A 151 -4.69 -1.86 6.41
N VAL A 152 -4.68 -1.53 5.12
CA VAL A 152 -4.15 -2.44 4.09
C VAL A 152 -2.63 -2.68 4.25
N GLU A 153 -1.91 -1.75 4.82
CA GLU A 153 -0.49 -1.87 5.12
C GLU A 153 -0.21 -2.93 6.19
N GLN A 154 -1.17 -3.23 7.08
CA GLN A 154 -1.05 -4.32 8.05
C GLN A 154 -1.03 -5.72 7.39
N LEU A 155 -1.43 -5.87 6.10
CA LEU A 155 -1.22 -7.10 5.35
C LEU A 155 0.25 -7.55 5.32
N TYR A 156 1.18 -6.60 5.50
CA TYR A 156 2.61 -6.90 5.44
C TYR A 156 3.46 -6.25 6.53
N MET A 157 2.92 -5.27 7.27
CA MET A 157 3.63 -4.55 8.34
C MET A 157 3.15 -4.94 9.75
N HIS A 158 2.14 -5.81 9.86
CA HIS A 158 1.71 -6.35 11.15
C HIS A 158 2.86 -7.09 11.85
N SER A 159 2.94 -7.04 13.18
CA SER A 159 4.01 -7.64 13.98
C SER A 159 4.20 -9.14 13.75
N HIS A 160 3.16 -9.85 13.30
CA HIS A 160 3.26 -11.26 12.90
C HIS A 160 4.14 -11.50 11.66
N TYR A 161 4.36 -10.49 10.81
CA TYR A 161 5.04 -10.63 9.51
C TYR A 161 6.23 -9.71 9.31
N PHE A 162 6.29 -8.63 10.07
CA PHE A 162 7.32 -7.63 9.93
C PHE A 162 8.00 -7.31 11.25
N THR A 163 9.30 -7.53 11.26
CA THR A 163 10.20 -7.07 12.30
C THR A 163 11.31 -6.29 11.61
N LYS A 164 11.53 -5.07 12.05
CA LYS A 164 12.54 -4.16 11.51
C LYS A 164 13.93 -4.78 11.59
N ASN A 165 14.66 -4.74 10.47
CA ASN A 165 16.03 -5.23 10.38
C ASN A 165 17.03 -4.08 10.60
N GLU A 166 17.68 -4.07 11.74
CA GLU A 166 18.66 -3.05 12.10
C GLU A 166 19.92 -3.08 11.22
N THR A 167 20.27 -4.22 10.65
CA THR A 167 21.40 -4.32 9.71
C THR A 167 21.14 -3.48 8.46
N THR A 168 19.92 -3.54 7.93
CA THR A 168 19.50 -2.72 6.77
C THR A 168 19.64 -1.22 7.05
N ILE A 169 19.29 -0.78 8.26
CA ILE A 169 19.40 0.62 8.69
C ILE A 169 20.88 1.02 8.80
N ASN A 170 21.69 0.19 9.46
CA ASN A 170 23.11 0.45 9.67
C ASN A 170 23.91 0.51 8.34
N GLU A 171 23.52 -0.25 7.33
CA GLU A 171 24.08 -0.18 5.98
C GLU A 171 23.92 1.22 5.31
N GLN A 172 22.96 2.02 5.78
CA GLN A 172 22.78 3.39 5.34
C GLN A 172 23.64 4.41 6.11
N GLY A 173 24.49 3.93 7.02
CA GLY A 173 25.35 4.79 7.86
C GLY A 173 24.57 5.56 8.92
N VAL A 174 23.42 5.07 9.34
CA VAL A 174 22.54 5.67 10.37
C VAL A 174 22.09 4.61 11.36
N LYS A 175 21.61 5.06 12.53
CA LYS A 175 21.01 4.19 13.53
C LYS A 175 19.53 4.49 13.71
N ASN A 176 18.82 3.54 14.30
CA ASN A 176 17.41 3.67 14.64
C ASN A 176 17.14 4.97 15.44
N ASN A 177 16.15 5.74 15.05
CA ASN A 177 15.75 7.03 15.62
C ASN A 177 16.76 8.20 15.47
N GLU A 178 17.85 8.03 14.72
CA GLU A 178 18.85 9.10 14.53
C GLU A 178 18.72 9.85 13.19
N TYR A 179 17.76 9.46 12.35
CA TYR A 179 17.53 10.06 11.04
C TYR A 179 16.06 10.35 10.77
N VAL A 180 15.83 11.21 9.80
CA VAL A 180 14.50 11.50 9.26
C VAL A 180 14.45 11.04 7.81
N LEU A 181 13.38 10.34 7.46
CA LEU A 181 13.12 9.96 6.07
C LEU A 181 12.24 11.02 5.39
N VAL A 182 12.67 11.50 4.23
CA VAL A 182 11.90 12.44 3.41
C VAL A 182 11.54 11.78 2.08
N ARG A 183 10.28 11.82 1.69
CA ARG A 183 9.79 11.26 0.42
C ARG A 183 9.05 12.28 -0.40
N TYR A 184 9.62 12.69 -1.53
CA TYR A 184 8.96 13.55 -2.50
C TYR A 184 8.52 12.75 -3.73
N ILE A 185 7.27 12.97 -4.19
CA ILE A 185 6.66 12.29 -5.33
C ILE A 185 6.69 13.14 -6.61
N ALA A 186 6.35 12.53 -7.73
CA ALA A 186 6.46 13.13 -9.04
C ALA A 186 5.26 13.97 -9.49
N TYR A 187 4.12 13.93 -8.78
CA TYR A 187 2.85 14.59 -9.15
C TYR A 187 2.43 14.42 -10.63
N ASP A 188 2.63 13.21 -11.18
CA ASP A 188 2.32 12.88 -12.58
C ASP A 188 0.99 12.14 -12.74
N ALA A 189 0.23 11.93 -11.65
CA ALA A 189 -1.03 11.20 -11.68
C ALA A 189 -2.21 12.07 -12.13
N HIS A 190 -3.27 11.46 -12.67
CA HIS A 190 -4.44 12.17 -13.21
C HIS A 190 -5.23 12.99 -12.17
N HIS A 191 -5.12 12.61 -10.90
CA HIS A 191 -5.75 13.29 -9.77
C HIS A 191 -4.92 14.46 -9.22
N ASP A 192 -3.73 14.70 -9.77
CA ASP A 192 -2.81 15.76 -9.30
C ASP A 192 -3.01 17.11 -10.03
N LYS A 193 -3.94 17.21 -10.98
CA LYS A 193 -4.07 18.38 -11.85
C LYS A 193 -4.47 19.67 -11.13
N ASP A 194 -5.19 19.56 -10.04
CA ASP A 194 -5.65 20.70 -9.22
C ASP A 194 -4.88 20.87 -7.92
N VAL A 195 -3.83 20.07 -7.75
CA VAL A 195 -3.01 20.03 -6.54
C VAL A 195 -1.91 21.09 -6.63
N LYS A 196 -1.80 21.94 -5.62
CA LYS A 196 -0.65 22.84 -5.43
C LYS A 196 0.28 22.26 -4.38
N PRO A 197 1.28 21.44 -4.77
CA PRO A 197 2.29 20.97 -3.83
C PRO A 197 3.15 22.14 -3.35
N LEU A 198 3.94 21.93 -2.30
CA LEU A 198 4.98 22.84 -1.89
C LEU A 198 5.94 23.10 -3.06
N CYS A 199 6.37 24.36 -3.22
CA CYS A 199 7.37 24.69 -4.24
C CYS A 199 8.76 24.15 -3.87
N ASP A 200 9.68 24.13 -4.83
CA ASP A 200 11.00 23.54 -4.64
C ASP A 200 11.80 24.26 -3.55
N GLU A 201 11.68 25.57 -3.45
CA GLU A 201 12.32 26.38 -2.41
C GLU A 201 11.83 25.99 -1.00
N GLN A 202 10.52 25.77 -0.83
CA GLN A 202 9.94 25.30 0.43
C GLN A 202 10.41 23.89 0.79
N LYS A 203 10.48 22.99 -0.20
CA LYS A 203 11.02 21.63 -0.03
C LYS A 203 12.50 21.65 0.39
N LYS A 204 13.30 22.50 -0.23
CA LYS A 204 14.70 22.73 0.16
C LYS A 204 14.83 23.25 1.58
N ALA A 205 14.00 24.23 1.95
CA ALA A 205 13.99 24.80 3.29
C ALA A 205 13.64 23.76 4.37
N ILE A 206 12.68 22.85 4.09
CA ILE A 206 12.36 21.71 4.97
C ILE A 206 13.58 20.79 5.13
N VAL A 207 14.23 20.39 4.03
CA VAL A 207 15.44 19.55 4.09
C VAL A 207 16.56 20.24 4.87
N GLN A 208 16.80 21.53 4.67
CA GLN A 208 17.79 22.29 5.42
C GLN A 208 17.49 22.37 6.92
N LEU A 209 16.23 22.60 7.28
CA LEU A 209 15.79 22.61 8.68
C LEU A 209 16.07 21.27 9.36
N LEU A 210 15.69 20.18 8.69
CA LEU A 210 15.91 18.83 9.21
C LEU A 210 17.40 18.49 9.33
N ALA A 211 18.22 18.88 8.36
CA ALA A 211 19.65 18.61 8.32
C ALA A 211 20.45 19.31 9.43
N GLN A 212 19.87 20.32 10.10
CA GLN A 212 20.50 20.96 11.27
C GLN A 212 20.57 20.02 12.49
N LYS A 213 19.68 19.03 12.57
CA LYS A 213 19.54 18.17 13.76
C LYS A 213 19.67 16.68 13.46
N TYR A 214 19.39 16.27 12.24
CA TYR A 214 19.30 14.87 11.85
C TYR A 214 20.08 14.54 10.58
N ARG A 215 20.48 13.31 10.44
CA ARG A 215 20.78 12.79 9.11
C ARG A 215 19.47 12.71 8.32
N VAL A 216 19.42 13.39 7.18
CA VAL A 216 18.26 13.31 6.27
C VAL A 216 18.52 12.25 5.24
N LEU A 217 17.60 11.27 5.12
CA LEU A 217 17.54 10.31 4.02
C LEU A 217 16.43 10.77 3.07
N LEU A 218 16.80 11.27 1.89
CA LEU A 218 15.84 11.78 0.91
C LEU A 218 15.65 10.76 -0.23
N SER A 219 14.40 10.33 -0.39
CA SER A 219 13.97 9.49 -1.51
C SER A 219 13.07 10.30 -2.46
N MET A 220 13.38 10.31 -3.75
CA MET A 220 12.62 11.04 -4.77
C MET A 220 12.21 10.11 -5.91
N GLU A 221 10.98 10.27 -6.42
CA GLU A 221 10.51 9.46 -7.57
C GLU A 221 11.13 9.88 -8.89
N LYS A 222 11.35 11.17 -9.09
CA LYS A 222 12.09 11.69 -10.25
C LYS A 222 13.55 11.88 -9.88
N ASN A 223 14.43 11.47 -10.80
CA ASN A 223 15.84 11.85 -10.72
C ASN A 223 15.92 13.38 -10.77
N ASN A 224 16.09 13.98 -9.62
CA ASN A 224 16.35 15.42 -9.53
C ASN A 224 17.86 15.64 -9.68
N GLN A 225 18.25 16.45 -10.67
CA GLN A 225 19.67 16.78 -10.95
C GLN A 225 20.14 18.01 -10.15
N ASP A 226 19.29 18.58 -9.28
CA ASP A 226 19.67 19.71 -8.48
C ASP A 226 20.77 19.31 -7.46
N GLU A 227 21.89 20.03 -7.54
CA GLU A 227 23.07 19.83 -6.69
C GLU A 227 22.74 19.91 -5.20
N PHE A 228 21.71 20.69 -4.83
CA PHE A 228 21.27 20.83 -3.46
C PHE A 228 20.85 19.49 -2.82
N TYR A 229 20.13 18.65 -3.57
CA TYR A 229 19.60 17.41 -3.02
C TYR A 229 20.62 16.26 -2.97
N LYS A 230 21.69 16.32 -3.75
CA LYS A 230 22.69 15.25 -3.86
C LYS A 230 23.21 14.70 -2.54
N PRO A 231 23.56 15.53 -1.52
CA PRO A 231 24.08 15.03 -0.25
C PRO A 231 23.05 14.25 0.58
N TYR A 232 21.76 14.39 0.28
CA TYR A 232 20.65 13.79 1.03
C TYR A 232 20.05 12.59 0.30
N LEU A 233 20.25 12.50 -1.04
CA LEU A 233 19.66 11.44 -1.84
C LEU A 233 20.17 10.07 -1.42
N VAL A 234 19.23 9.16 -1.23
CA VAL A 234 19.50 7.75 -0.96
C VAL A 234 18.86 6.87 -2.01
N HIS A 235 19.58 5.83 -2.37
CA HIS A 235 19.11 4.80 -3.29
C HIS A 235 19.24 3.44 -2.61
N PHE A 236 18.12 2.85 -2.26
CA PHE A 236 18.07 1.50 -1.73
C PHE A 236 17.09 0.66 -2.54
N SER A 237 17.29 -0.64 -2.47
CA SER A 237 16.40 -1.57 -3.16
C SER A 237 15.00 -1.58 -2.49
N PRO A 238 13.93 -1.79 -3.28
CA PRO A 238 12.55 -1.64 -2.80
C PRO A 238 12.22 -2.48 -1.56
N GLU A 239 12.81 -3.66 -1.45
CA GLU A 239 12.61 -4.57 -0.32
C GLU A 239 13.17 -4.05 1.02
N LYS A 240 14.09 -3.09 0.99
CA LYS A 240 14.71 -2.47 2.17
C LYS A 240 13.92 -1.25 2.70
N MET A 241 12.98 -0.72 1.91
CA MET A 241 12.28 0.53 2.23
C MET A 241 11.59 0.48 3.59
N HIS A 242 10.90 -0.61 3.90
CA HIS A 242 10.13 -0.74 5.14
C HIS A 242 11.01 -0.73 6.40
N ASP A 243 12.21 -1.33 6.32
CA ASP A 243 13.18 -1.28 7.43
C ASP A 243 13.66 0.15 7.67
N ILE A 244 14.01 0.86 6.59
CA ILE A 244 14.47 2.26 6.65
C ILE A 244 13.36 3.16 7.17
N GLU A 245 12.12 2.95 6.76
CA GLU A 245 10.97 3.73 7.23
C GLU A 245 10.70 3.48 8.71
N ALA A 246 10.63 2.21 9.13
CA ALA A 246 10.37 1.83 10.52
C ALA A 246 11.47 2.31 11.50
N GLY A 247 12.70 2.47 11.00
CA GLY A 247 13.82 2.99 11.78
C GLY A 247 13.88 4.52 11.88
N ALA A 248 13.17 5.27 11.03
CA ALA A 248 13.21 6.72 11.03
C ALA A 248 12.64 7.31 12.33
N LYS A 249 13.16 8.44 12.80
CA LYS A 249 12.58 9.18 13.92
C LYS A 249 11.17 9.66 13.59
N PHE A 250 10.99 10.20 12.39
CA PHE A 250 9.71 10.49 11.77
C PHE A 250 9.86 10.59 10.24
N LEU A 251 8.73 10.59 9.54
CA LEU A 251 8.64 10.68 8.08
C LEU A 251 8.10 12.05 7.67
N VAL A 252 8.64 12.64 6.60
CA VAL A 252 8.02 13.76 5.86
C VAL A 252 7.73 13.27 4.45
N ALA A 253 6.46 13.13 4.08
CA ALA A 253 6.08 12.48 2.83
C ALA A 253 4.97 13.17 2.06
N GLU A 254 5.05 13.12 0.74
CA GLU A 254 3.97 13.52 -0.16
C GLU A 254 3.12 12.31 -0.62
N GLY A 255 3.56 11.08 -0.38
CA GLY A 255 2.86 9.85 -0.75
C GLY A 255 2.07 9.24 0.40
N ALA A 256 0.76 8.97 0.19
CA ALA A 256 -0.13 8.43 1.23
C ALA A 256 0.25 7.00 1.67
N THR A 257 0.74 6.15 0.76
CA THR A 257 1.14 4.77 1.09
C THR A 257 2.24 4.77 2.15
N MET A 258 3.32 5.52 1.95
CA MET A 258 4.41 5.60 2.93
C MET A 258 3.96 6.24 4.25
N ALA A 259 3.09 7.26 4.22
CA ALA A 259 2.55 7.82 5.45
C ALA A 259 1.73 6.77 6.23
N SER A 260 0.94 5.93 5.55
CA SER A 260 0.21 4.83 6.19
C SER A 260 1.11 3.68 6.65
N GLU A 261 2.18 3.37 5.92
CA GLU A 261 3.22 2.43 6.35
C GLU A 261 3.88 2.90 7.64
N ALA A 262 4.26 4.20 7.70
CA ALA A 262 4.79 4.83 8.90
C ALA A 262 3.81 4.73 10.08
N PHE A 263 2.52 5.07 9.83
CA PHE A 263 1.47 4.96 10.85
C PHE A 263 1.41 3.57 11.48
N VAL A 264 1.26 2.52 10.66
CA VAL A 264 1.10 1.15 11.18
C VAL A 264 2.37 0.62 11.89
N ASN A 265 3.52 1.26 11.66
CA ASN A 265 4.77 1.01 12.39
C ASN A 265 4.97 1.94 13.60
N GLY A 266 4.01 2.81 13.91
CA GLY A 266 4.11 3.77 15.00
C GLY A 266 5.11 4.89 14.76
N VAL A 267 5.56 5.09 13.50
CA VAL A 267 6.48 6.17 13.12
C VAL A 267 5.68 7.42 12.84
N PRO A 268 5.92 8.52 13.58
CA PRO A 268 5.24 9.80 13.31
C PRO A 268 5.49 10.32 11.90
N TYR A 269 4.55 11.09 11.36
CA TYR A 269 4.75 11.66 10.05
C TYR A 269 4.16 13.07 9.88
N VAL A 270 4.68 13.78 8.88
CA VAL A 270 4.07 14.98 8.29
C VAL A 270 3.76 14.66 6.82
N TYR A 271 2.48 14.58 6.49
CA TYR A 271 1.99 14.31 5.14
C TYR A 271 1.70 15.61 4.40
N LEU A 272 2.46 15.86 3.33
CA LEU A 272 2.47 17.12 2.57
C LEU A 272 1.73 16.98 1.25
N ASN A 273 0.43 16.69 1.30
CA ASN A 273 -0.34 16.53 0.08
C ASN A 273 -1.80 16.94 0.32
N PRO A 274 -2.41 17.76 -0.54
CA PRO A 274 -3.80 18.20 -0.40
C PRO A 274 -4.83 17.11 -0.69
N LEU A 275 -4.40 15.97 -1.23
CA LEU A 275 -5.32 14.89 -1.56
C LEU A 275 -6.06 14.42 -0.31
N GLN A 276 -7.37 14.43 -0.36
CA GLN A 276 -8.20 13.84 0.70
C GLN A 276 -8.15 12.32 0.56
N VAL A 277 -7.61 11.67 1.55
CA VAL A 277 -7.44 10.21 1.61
C VAL A 277 -7.96 9.74 2.95
N GLY A 278 -8.99 8.89 2.95
CA GLY A 278 -9.73 8.51 4.17
C GLY A 278 -8.85 7.92 5.27
N ASN A 279 -7.83 7.12 4.92
CA ASN A 279 -6.89 6.58 5.89
C ASN A 279 -6.07 7.68 6.60
N ILE A 280 -5.52 8.65 5.86
CA ILE A 280 -4.71 9.73 6.43
C ILE A 280 -5.56 10.62 7.35
N ASP A 281 -6.77 10.98 6.91
CA ASP A 281 -7.69 11.81 7.71
C ASP A 281 -8.04 11.10 9.03
N GLN A 282 -8.28 9.80 8.98
CA GLN A 282 -8.58 8.99 10.16
C GLN A 282 -7.37 8.82 11.09
N GLN A 283 -6.18 8.60 10.54
CA GLN A 283 -4.93 8.48 11.31
C GLN A 283 -4.64 9.76 12.10
N GLN A 284 -4.81 10.92 11.48
CA GLN A 284 -4.66 12.23 12.14
C GLN A 284 -5.70 12.41 13.27
N GLN A 285 -6.94 11.96 13.08
CA GLN A 285 -7.97 12.07 14.12
C GLN A 285 -7.69 11.18 15.34
N ILE A 286 -7.12 10.00 15.14
CA ILE A 286 -6.82 9.06 16.23
C ILE A 286 -5.68 9.54 17.11
N MET A 287 -4.60 10.05 16.52
CA MET A 287 -3.38 10.47 17.23
C MET A 287 -2.83 11.79 16.66
N PRO A 288 -3.55 12.92 16.83
CA PRO A 288 -3.20 14.19 16.20
C PRO A 288 -1.85 14.77 16.63
N GLN A 289 -1.29 14.28 17.74
CA GLN A 289 0.03 14.71 18.23
C GLN A 289 1.19 14.09 17.46
N TYR A 290 0.96 13.02 16.67
CA TYR A 290 2.01 12.28 15.94
C TYR A 290 1.84 12.31 14.43
N PHE A 291 0.61 12.48 13.93
CA PHE A 291 0.27 12.32 12.52
C PHE A 291 -0.35 13.60 11.99
N PHE A 292 0.40 14.30 11.16
CA PHE A 292 0.04 15.63 10.64
C PHE A 292 -0.22 15.55 9.14
N LYS A 293 -1.26 16.25 8.69
CA LYS A 293 -1.57 16.44 7.28
C LYS A 293 -1.71 17.95 7.03
N THR A 294 -0.94 18.46 6.11
CA THR A 294 -1.05 19.87 5.70
C THR A 294 -0.53 20.10 4.29
N THR A 295 -0.95 21.20 3.68
CA THR A 295 -0.41 21.74 2.42
C THR A 295 0.18 23.14 2.63
N ASP A 296 0.04 23.67 3.82
CA ASP A 296 0.63 24.96 4.21
C ASP A 296 2.07 24.75 4.67
N TYR A 297 2.96 25.59 4.17
CA TYR A 297 4.39 25.51 4.51
C TYR A 297 4.66 25.80 5.99
N GLN A 298 3.99 26.82 6.56
CA GLN A 298 4.22 27.18 7.95
C GLN A 298 3.71 26.10 8.91
N GLU A 299 2.53 25.55 8.64
CA GLU A 299 1.99 24.43 9.41
C GLU A 299 2.92 23.20 9.31
N ALA A 300 3.53 22.95 8.14
CA ALA A 300 4.49 21.86 7.99
C ALA A 300 5.74 22.09 8.86
N ILE A 301 6.27 23.29 8.92
CA ILE A 301 7.40 23.65 9.79
C ILE A 301 7.03 23.49 11.27
N ASP A 302 5.85 23.91 11.67
CA ASP A 302 5.37 23.80 13.05
C ASP A 302 5.20 22.32 13.46
N ALA A 303 4.63 21.51 12.58
CA ALA A 303 4.52 20.05 12.77
C ALA A 303 5.91 19.37 12.90
N ILE A 304 6.86 19.71 12.03
CA ILE A 304 8.23 19.21 12.08
C ILE A 304 8.91 19.61 13.40
N ASN A 305 8.79 20.86 13.84
CA ASN A 305 9.35 21.32 15.10
C ASN A 305 8.74 20.61 16.30
N ASN A 306 7.42 20.36 16.28
CA ASN A 306 6.72 19.58 17.28
C ASN A 306 7.31 18.13 17.33
N LEU A 307 7.33 17.41 16.22
CA LEU A 307 7.87 16.04 16.16
C LEU A 307 9.36 15.97 16.56
N THR A 308 10.12 17.01 16.27
CA THR A 308 11.53 17.11 16.69
C THR A 308 11.69 17.12 18.20
N SER A 309 10.78 17.76 18.93
CA SER A 309 10.81 17.91 20.38
C SER A 309 10.24 16.71 21.14
N LEU A 310 9.44 15.85 20.46
CA LEU A 310 8.77 14.73 21.10
C LEU A 310 9.70 13.52 21.30
N SER A 311 9.55 12.89 22.45
CA SER A 311 9.99 11.51 22.68
C SER A 311 8.83 10.57 22.30
N VAL A 312 9.04 9.70 21.34
CA VAL A 312 7.99 8.83 20.79
C VAL A 312 8.35 7.37 21.07
N ASP A 313 7.45 6.66 21.70
CA ASP A 313 7.48 5.21 21.82
C ASP A 313 6.70 4.57 20.66
N LYS A 314 7.41 4.29 19.58
CA LYS A 314 6.84 3.70 18.35
C LYS A 314 6.22 2.34 18.58
N ASP A 315 6.82 1.53 19.45
CA ASP A 315 6.33 0.18 19.72
C ASP A 315 4.99 0.23 20.46
N SER A 316 4.82 1.15 21.41
CA SER A 316 3.53 1.40 22.07
C SER A 316 2.47 1.90 21.12
N ILE A 317 2.81 2.79 20.19
CA ILE A 317 1.87 3.27 19.16
C ILE A 317 1.43 2.10 18.27
N LYS A 318 2.38 1.33 17.74
CA LYS A 318 2.12 0.15 16.91
C LYS A 318 1.23 -0.85 17.64
N ALA A 319 1.57 -1.20 18.87
CA ALA A 319 0.77 -2.12 19.70
C ALA A 319 -0.66 -1.61 19.92
N SER A 320 -0.84 -0.29 20.14
CA SER A 320 -2.15 0.32 20.27
C SER A 320 -2.98 0.19 18.98
N ILE A 321 -2.37 0.40 17.82
CA ILE A 321 -3.04 0.25 16.52
C ILE A 321 -3.47 -1.21 16.32
N GLU A 322 -2.56 -2.17 16.54
CA GLU A 322 -2.83 -3.59 16.38
C GLU A 322 -3.88 -4.11 17.38
N ALA A 323 -3.91 -3.59 18.60
CA ALA A 323 -4.94 -3.94 19.58
C ALA A 323 -6.36 -3.51 19.15
N ASN A 324 -6.49 -2.46 18.35
CA ASN A 324 -7.77 -1.91 17.89
C ASN A 324 -8.16 -2.38 16.48
N THR A 325 -7.30 -3.13 15.80
CA THR A 325 -7.53 -3.68 14.47
C THR A 325 -7.44 -5.20 14.48
N ILE A 326 -7.68 -5.83 13.34
CA ILE A 326 -7.41 -7.27 13.13
C ILE A 326 -6.11 -7.46 12.37
N ASP A 327 -5.57 -8.68 12.34
CA ASP A 327 -4.58 -9.11 11.35
C ASP A 327 -5.31 -9.37 10.01
N PRO A 328 -5.19 -8.45 9.03
CA PRO A 328 -5.92 -8.59 7.77
C PRO A 328 -5.39 -9.75 6.89
N THR A 329 -4.18 -10.20 7.12
CA THR A 329 -3.63 -11.37 6.40
C THR A 329 -4.27 -12.66 6.90
N LEU A 330 -4.41 -12.85 8.22
CA LEU A 330 -5.14 -14.00 8.77
C LEU A 330 -6.59 -13.99 8.30
N PHE A 331 -7.25 -12.84 8.35
CA PHE A 331 -8.62 -12.69 7.83
C PHE A 331 -8.68 -13.07 6.34
N LEU A 332 -7.78 -12.55 5.50
CA LEU A 332 -7.80 -12.80 4.06
C LEU A 332 -7.51 -14.28 3.74
N VAL A 333 -6.57 -14.92 4.45
CA VAL A 333 -6.30 -16.36 4.32
C VAL A 333 -7.57 -17.16 4.62
N TRP A 334 -8.19 -16.91 5.79
CA TRP A 334 -9.43 -17.59 6.18
C TRP A 334 -10.55 -17.32 5.17
N PHE A 335 -10.69 -16.06 4.72
CA PHE A 335 -11.76 -15.65 3.82
C PHE A 335 -11.66 -16.37 2.46
N VAL A 336 -10.46 -16.47 1.90
CA VAL A 336 -10.21 -17.13 0.62
C VAL A 336 -10.38 -18.65 0.74
N GLU A 337 -9.86 -19.27 1.81
CA GLU A 337 -9.95 -20.72 2.02
C GLU A 337 -11.39 -21.20 2.17
N ASN A 338 -12.23 -20.42 2.83
CA ASN A 338 -13.60 -20.80 3.18
C ASN A 338 -14.66 -20.17 2.25
N TYR A 339 -14.24 -19.54 1.16
CA TYR A 339 -15.19 -18.95 0.21
C TYR A 339 -16.03 -20.04 -0.49
N PRO A 340 -17.38 -19.94 -0.63
CA PRO A 340 -18.22 -18.75 -0.38
C PRO A 340 -18.78 -18.64 1.06
N THR A 341 -18.62 -19.63 1.92
CA THR A 341 -19.17 -19.63 3.29
C THR A 341 -18.65 -18.44 4.12
N SER A 342 -17.37 -18.11 3.94
CA SER A 342 -16.76 -16.94 4.61
C SER A 342 -17.44 -15.62 4.28
N LEU A 343 -17.91 -15.44 3.05
CA LEU A 343 -18.65 -14.23 2.66
C LEU A 343 -19.97 -14.12 3.44
N GLN A 344 -20.71 -15.23 3.53
CA GLN A 344 -21.95 -15.26 4.28
C GLN A 344 -21.71 -14.99 5.77
N GLN A 345 -20.78 -15.71 6.39
CA GLN A 345 -20.44 -15.55 7.81
C GLN A 345 -19.98 -14.14 8.14
N THR A 346 -19.14 -13.53 7.30
CA THR A 346 -18.69 -12.16 7.54
C THR A 346 -19.84 -11.16 7.45
N ARG A 347 -20.76 -11.32 6.50
CA ARG A 347 -21.96 -10.45 6.40
C ARG A 347 -22.88 -10.56 7.59
N GLU A 348 -23.10 -11.78 8.09
CA GLU A 348 -23.96 -12.04 9.23
C GLU A 348 -23.34 -11.56 10.56
N GLN A 349 -22.02 -11.52 10.65
CA GLN A 349 -21.27 -11.27 11.87
C GLN A 349 -20.37 -10.01 11.83
N GLN A 350 -20.56 -9.14 10.84
CA GLN A 350 -19.71 -7.95 10.68
C GLN A 350 -19.68 -7.02 11.89
N ASP A 351 -20.74 -7.02 12.71
CA ASP A 351 -20.85 -6.20 13.93
C ASP A 351 -20.42 -6.97 15.21
N SER A 352 -19.96 -8.23 15.07
CA SER A 352 -19.57 -9.08 16.18
C SER A 352 -18.10 -8.91 16.55
N ALA A 353 -17.83 -8.37 17.73
CA ALA A 353 -16.46 -8.28 18.26
C ALA A 353 -15.80 -9.66 18.42
N THR A 354 -16.58 -10.69 18.77
CA THR A 354 -16.10 -12.09 18.89
C THR A 354 -15.67 -12.64 17.55
N PHE A 355 -16.42 -12.36 16.48
CA PHE A 355 -16.05 -12.77 15.12
C PHE A 355 -14.72 -12.15 14.70
N TRP A 356 -14.54 -10.85 14.87
CA TRP A 356 -13.29 -10.18 14.52
C TRP A 356 -12.14 -10.56 15.47
N GLY A 357 -12.43 -10.91 16.71
CA GLY A 357 -11.42 -11.34 17.69
C GLY A 357 -10.64 -12.59 17.33
N GLN A 358 -11.17 -13.46 16.45
CA GLN A 358 -10.44 -14.64 15.97
C GLN A 358 -9.28 -14.30 15.00
N PHE A 359 -9.22 -13.06 14.53
CA PHE A 359 -8.19 -12.57 13.61
C PHE A 359 -7.24 -11.56 14.28
N LYS A 360 -7.14 -11.57 15.60
CA LYS A 360 -6.17 -10.75 16.35
C LYS A 360 -4.87 -11.49 16.62
#